data_df74d4efe4728c36fa302c1f5b9ed95f
#
_entry.id   df74d4efe4728c36fa302c1f5b9ed95f
#
_cell.length_a   1.000
_cell.length_b   1.000
_cell.length_c   1.000
_cell.angle_alpha   90.00
_cell.angle_beta   90.00
_cell.angle_gamma   90.00
#
_symmetry.space_group_name_H-M   'P 1'
#
loop_
_entity.id
_entity.type
_entity.pdbx_description
1 polymer ?
#
loop_
_entity_poly.entity_id
_entity_poly.type
_entity_poly.pdbx_seq_one_letter_code
_entity_poly.pdbx_strand_id
1 'polypeptide(L)'
;RNMIGHDTGAPITVPVGKETLGRIMNVTGNVIDYGEEIKSETSLPIIRKAPELKDLSPKTELFETGIKVIDLLAPYPVGGKIGLFGGAGVGKTVLIMELIRNIAMEHGGYSVFAGVGERTREGNDLWLEMKESGVLDKTALVYGQMNEPPGARFRVALTGLTQAEYFRDNEGKDVLLFVDNIF
;
A
#
# COMPACT_ATOMS: atom_id res chain seq x y z
N ARG A 1 -22.38 23.95 1.38
CA ARG A 1 -22.39 25.42 1.19
C ARG A 1 -22.07 26.09 2.52
N ASN A 2 -21.36 27.24 2.50
CA ASN A 2 -20.99 28.05 3.68
C ASN A 2 -19.97 27.42 4.67
N MET A 3 -19.18 26.45 4.24
CA MET A 3 -18.02 26.01 5.02
C MET A 3 -16.85 26.96 4.74
N ILE A 4 -16.14 27.33 5.81
CA ILE A 4 -14.90 28.10 5.70
C ILE A 4 -13.77 27.10 5.42
N GLY A 5 -13.01 27.32 4.35
CA GLY A 5 -11.80 26.58 4.03
C GLY A 5 -10.57 27.37 4.48
N HIS A 6 -9.65 26.71 5.12
CA HIS A 6 -8.34 27.27 5.44
C HIS A 6 -7.28 26.62 4.54
N ASP A 7 -6.50 27.44 3.85
CA ASP A 7 -5.33 26.99 3.12
C ASP A 7 -4.21 26.70 4.13
N THR A 8 -3.68 25.47 4.07
CA THR A 8 -2.55 25.06 4.93
C THR A 8 -1.20 25.51 4.38
N GLY A 9 -1.14 26.06 3.16
CA GLY A 9 0.08 26.47 2.48
C GLY A 9 1.01 25.32 2.07
N ALA A 10 0.57 24.07 2.24
CA ALA A 10 1.34 22.88 1.91
C ALA A 10 0.44 21.77 1.32
N PRO A 11 0.98 20.87 0.49
CA PRO A 11 0.25 19.69 0.05
C PRO A 11 -0.05 18.76 1.24
N ILE A 12 -0.99 17.82 1.02
CA ILE A 12 -1.29 16.77 2.02
C ILE A 12 0.00 16.02 2.34
N THR A 13 0.40 16.01 3.61
CA THR A 13 1.54 15.25 4.12
C THR A 13 1.05 14.11 5.01
N VAL A 14 1.76 12.99 4.96
CA VAL A 14 1.40 11.79 5.74
C VAL A 14 2.62 11.26 6.49
N PRO A 15 2.43 10.70 7.70
CA PRO A 15 3.50 10.06 8.43
C PRO A 15 4.01 8.86 7.65
N VAL A 16 5.32 8.63 7.66
CA VAL A 16 5.97 7.49 7.02
C VAL A 16 6.94 6.84 7.99
N GLY A 17 7.31 5.58 7.75
CA GLY A 17 8.27 4.87 8.58
C GLY A 17 7.72 3.59 9.19
N LYS A 18 8.55 2.92 9.98
CA LYS A 18 8.21 1.63 10.61
C LYS A 18 7.01 1.70 11.55
N GLU A 19 6.76 2.89 12.08
CA GLU A 19 5.63 3.17 12.96
C GLU A 19 4.28 3.03 12.26
N THR A 20 4.27 3.03 10.93
CA THR A 20 3.07 2.81 10.10
C THR A 20 2.77 1.34 9.85
N LEU A 21 3.72 0.45 10.11
CA LEU A 21 3.53 -0.99 9.92
C LEU A 21 2.52 -1.53 10.95
N GLY A 22 1.66 -2.40 10.49
CA GLY A 22 0.58 -2.97 11.31
C GLY A 22 -0.62 -2.04 11.52
N ARG A 23 -0.57 -0.81 10.99
CA ARG A 23 -1.57 0.23 11.23
C ARG A 23 -2.43 0.49 10.00
N ILE A 24 -3.65 0.96 10.25
CA ILE A 24 -4.56 1.40 9.19
C ILE A 24 -4.69 2.91 9.25
N MET A 25 -4.38 3.56 8.14
CA MET A 25 -4.48 5.01 7.96
C MET A 25 -5.50 5.39 6.90
N ASN A 26 -6.03 6.59 6.99
CA ASN A 26 -6.78 7.21 5.92
C ASN A 26 -5.85 7.99 4.96
N VAL A 27 -6.43 8.68 3.97
CA VAL A 27 -5.70 9.46 2.96
C VAL A 27 -4.82 10.57 3.54
N THR A 28 -5.16 11.11 4.70
CA THR A 28 -4.42 12.18 5.40
C THR A 28 -3.43 11.65 6.44
N GLY A 29 -3.26 10.32 6.52
CA GLY A 29 -2.37 9.70 7.49
C GLY A 29 -2.93 9.57 8.91
N ASN A 30 -4.21 9.90 9.11
CA ASN A 30 -4.85 9.70 10.40
C ASN A 30 -5.17 8.22 10.61
N VAL A 31 -4.93 7.75 11.82
CA VAL A 31 -5.22 6.37 12.22
C VAL A 31 -6.72 6.12 12.27
N ILE A 32 -7.16 5.00 11.70
CA ILE A 32 -8.57 4.58 11.68
C ILE A 32 -8.81 3.18 12.25
N ASP A 33 -7.78 2.57 12.82
CA ASP A 33 -7.83 1.27 13.50
C ASP A 33 -8.13 1.37 15.00
N TYR A 34 -8.59 2.54 15.47
CA TYR A 34 -8.85 2.85 16.88
C TYR A 34 -7.63 2.74 17.80
N GLY A 35 -6.43 2.64 17.23
CA GLY A 35 -5.17 2.67 17.99
C GLY A 35 -4.71 4.08 18.32
N GLU A 36 -3.55 4.19 18.97
CA GLU A 36 -2.91 5.50 19.22
C GLU A 36 -2.46 6.17 17.92
N GLU A 37 -2.33 7.49 17.93
CA GLU A 37 -1.77 8.24 16.81
C GLU A 37 -0.36 7.76 16.47
N ILE A 38 -0.04 7.72 15.17
CA ILE A 38 1.30 7.35 14.69
C ILE A 38 2.24 8.51 14.98
N LYS A 39 3.19 8.28 15.87
CA LYS A 39 4.26 9.24 16.21
C LYS A 39 5.47 8.96 15.30
N SER A 40 5.38 9.36 14.05
CA SER A 40 6.51 9.29 13.13
C SER A 40 7.32 10.59 13.18
N GLU A 41 8.65 10.45 13.14
CA GLU A 41 9.57 11.60 13.04
C GLU A 41 9.54 12.24 11.65
N THR A 42 9.09 11.51 10.65
CA THR A 42 9.12 11.93 9.25
C THR A 42 7.72 11.94 8.65
N SER A 43 7.38 13.04 7.99
CA SER A 43 6.17 13.17 7.17
C SER A 43 6.54 13.58 5.76
N LEU A 44 5.91 12.97 4.76
CA LEU A 44 6.16 13.23 3.35
C LEU A 44 4.89 13.67 2.63
N PRO A 45 5.00 14.57 1.64
CA PRO A 45 3.86 14.94 0.82
C PRO A 45 3.46 13.78 -0.11
N ILE A 46 2.15 13.59 -0.30
CA ILE A 46 1.63 12.54 -1.19
C ILE A 46 1.75 12.88 -2.68
N ILE A 47 1.99 14.15 -3.01
CA ILE A 47 2.21 14.61 -4.38
C ILE A 47 3.68 14.97 -4.51
N ARG A 48 4.41 14.13 -5.21
CA ARG A 48 5.86 14.29 -5.44
C ARG A 48 6.19 14.15 -6.92
N LYS A 49 7.35 14.64 -7.32
CA LYS A 49 7.87 14.42 -8.66
C LYS A 49 8.25 12.96 -8.84
N ALA A 50 7.98 12.42 -10.01
CA ALA A 50 8.48 11.09 -10.40
C ALA A 50 10.02 11.08 -10.42
N PRO A 51 10.65 9.90 -10.18
CA PRO A 51 12.09 9.73 -10.35
C PRO A 51 12.51 10.12 -11.77
N GLU A 52 13.71 10.69 -11.90
CA GLU A 52 14.28 11.00 -13.22
C GLU A 52 14.69 9.70 -13.94
N LEU A 53 14.69 9.73 -15.27
CA LEU A 53 15.04 8.55 -16.07
C LEU A 53 16.42 7.99 -15.73
N LYS A 54 17.37 8.85 -15.37
CA LYS A 54 18.72 8.46 -14.95
C LYS A 54 18.78 7.64 -13.67
N ASP A 55 17.75 7.77 -12.81
CA ASP A 55 17.66 7.09 -11.51
C ASP A 55 16.98 5.72 -11.64
N LEU A 56 16.49 5.38 -12.83
CA LEU A 56 15.83 4.10 -13.08
C LEU A 56 16.87 3.03 -13.41
N SER A 57 16.78 1.86 -12.78
CA SER A 57 17.61 0.72 -13.11
C SER A 57 17.23 0.15 -14.48
N PRO A 58 18.19 -0.02 -15.41
CA PRO A 58 17.92 -0.66 -16.70
C PRO A 58 17.87 -2.20 -16.60
N LYS A 59 18.19 -2.77 -15.44
CA LYS A 59 18.24 -4.21 -15.26
C LYS A 59 16.82 -4.79 -15.13
N THR A 60 16.56 -5.84 -15.89
CA THR A 60 15.34 -6.66 -15.72
C THR A 60 15.70 -7.88 -14.90
N GLU A 61 15.28 -7.88 -13.65
CA GLU A 61 15.42 -9.00 -12.73
C GLU A 61 14.03 -9.58 -12.50
N LEU A 62 13.93 -10.91 -12.31
CA LEU A 62 12.68 -11.56 -11.99
C LEU A 62 12.48 -11.57 -10.47
N PHE A 63 11.26 -11.30 -10.06
CA PHE A 63 10.82 -11.40 -8.68
C PHE A 63 10.20 -12.79 -8.47
N GLU A 64 10.84 -13.61 -7.68
CA GLU A 64 10.30 -14.93 -7.33
C GLU A 64 9.19 -14.79 -6.29
N THR A 65 7.96 -15.07 -6.72
CA THR A 65 6.78 -14.93 -5.87
C THR A 65 6.56 -16.11 -4.94
N GLY A 66 7.18 -17.26 -5.23
CA GLY A 66 6.94 -18.53 -4.57
C GLY A 66 5.64 -19.23 -5.00
N ILE A 67 4.89 -18.62 -5.90
CA ILE A 67 3.66 -19.18 -6.46
C ILE A 67 3.97 -19.79 -7.82
N LYS A 68 4.05 -21.11 -7.88
CA LYS A 68 4.53 -21.85 -9.07
C LYS A 68 3.89 -21.42 -10.37
N VAL A 69 2.58 -21.20 -10.40
CA VAL A 69 1.87 -20.84 -11.62
C VAL A 69 2.27 -19.43 -12.11
N ILE A 70 2.54 -18.51 -11.21
CA ILE A 70 3.00 -17.17 -11.53
C ILE A 70 4.44 -17.24 -12.03
N ASP A 71 5.32 -17.84 -11.25
CA ASP A 71 6.76 -17.86 -11.55
C ASP A 71 7.08 -18.59 -12.86
N LEU A 72 6.25 -19.59 -13.24
CA LEU A 72 6.44 -20.35 -14.49
C LEU A 72 5.74 -19.75 -15.71
N LEU A 73 4.54 -19.20 -15.55
CA LEU A 73 3.71 -18.81 -16.69
C LEU A 73 3.60 -17.30 -16.89
N ALA A 74 3.76 -16.52 -15.82
CA ALA A 74 3.64 -15.06 -15.85
C ALA A 74 4.57 -14.41 -14.82
N PRO A 75 5.91 -14.62 -14.92
CA PRO A 75 6.86 -14.18 -13.93
C PRO A 75 6.82 -12.66 -13.77
N TYR A 76 6.96 -12.19 -12.54
CA TYR A 76 6.94 -10.79 -12.21
C TYR A 76 8.33 -10.18 -12.36
N PRO A 77 8.49 -9.06 -13.07
CA PRO A 77 9.74 -8.32 -13.06
C PRO A 77 9.84 -7.46 -11.79
N VAL A 78 11.04 -7.35 -11.23
CA VAL A 78 11.33 -6.38 -10.16
C VAL A 78 11.06 -4.96 -10.68
N GLY A 79 10.30 -4.17 -9.91
CA GLY A 79 9.83 -2.84 -10.33
C GLY A 79 8.72 -2.86 -11.37
N GLY A 80 8.18 -4.03 -11.71
CA GLY A 80 7.08 -4.20 -12.65
C GLY A 80 5.73 -3.75 -12.08
N LYS A 81 4.78 -3.56 -12.99
CA LYS A 81 3.37 -3.30 -12.68
C LYS A 81 2.54 -4.46 -13.18
N ILE A 82 1.82 -5.11 -12.29
CA ILE A 82 1.06 -6.33 -12.57
C ILE A 82 -0.42 -6.08 -12.29
N GLY A 83 -1.28 -6.46 -13.23
CA GLY A 83 -2.72 -6.41 -13.06
C GLY A 83 -3.29 -7.77 -12.71
N LEU A 84 -4.00 -7.87 -11.59
CA LEU A 84 -4.76 -9.05 -11.18
C LEU A 84 -6.23 -8.83 -11.51
N PHE A 85 -6.68 -9.40 -12.60
CA PHE A 85 -8.05 -9.27 -13.08
C PHE A 85 -8.88 -10.48 -12.67
N GLY A 86 -10.06 -10.21 -12.12
CA GLY A 86 -11.01 -11.27 -11.75
C GLY A 86 -12.27 -10.70 -11.12
N GLY A 87 -13.37 -11.42 -11.26
CA GLY A 87 -14.63 -11.11 -10.61
C GLY A 87 -14.58 -11.33 -9.09
N ALA A 88 -15.71 -11.17 -8.43
CA ALA A 88 -15.84 -11.48 -7.01
C ALA A 88 -15.66 -12.99 -6.75
N GLY A 89 -15.01 -13.35 -5.64
CA GLY A 89 -14.87 -14.74 -5.20
C GLY A 89 -13.88 -15.60 -5.98
N VAL A 90 -13.05 -15.02 -6.85
CA VAL A 90 -12.06 -15.79 -7.65
C VAL A 90 -10.71 -15.98 -6.96
N GLY A 91 -10.57 -15.55 -5.69
CA GLY A 91 -9.36 -15.76 -4.92
C GLY A 91 -8.31 -14.65 -5.02
N LYS A 92 -8.65 -13.44 -5.48
CA LYS A 92 -7.71 -12.31 -5.51
C LYS A 92 -7.08 -12.04 -4.15
N THR A 93 -7.90 -11.97 -3.10
CA THR A 93 -7.46 -11.72 -1.72
C THR A 93 -6.50 -12.80 -1.25
N VAL A 94 -6.79 -14.08 -1.52
CA VAL A 94 -5.90 -15.20 -1.17
C VAL A 94 -4.54 -15.06 -1.85
N LEU A 95 -4.53 -14.67 -3.13
CA LEU A 95 -3.29 -14.44 -3.87
C LEU A 95 -2.49 -13.26 -3.29
N ILE A 96 -3.16 -12.16 -2.97
CA ILE A 96 -2.53 -10.99 -2.34
C ILE A 96 -1.92 -11.38 -0.99
N MET A 97 -2.65 -12.12 -0.16
CA MET A 97 -2.17 -12.58 1.14
C MET A 97 -0.92 -13.47 1.01
N GLU A 98 -0.91 -14.37 0.05
CA GLU A 98 0.25 -15.24 -0.20
C GLU A 98 1.47 -14.44 -0.68
N LEU A 99 1.27 -13.46 -1.57
CA LEU A 99 2.34 -12.56 -2.00
C LEU A 99 2.90 -11.72 -0.84
N ILE A 100 2.04 -11.16 0.01
CA ILE A 100 2.46 -10.40 1.21
C ILE A 100 3.28 -11.31 2.14
N ARG A 101 2.81 -12.51 2.37
CA ARG A 101 3.52 -13.47 3.22
C ARG A 101 4.90 -13.81 2.66
N ASN A 102 4.98 -14.10 1.37
CA ASN A 102 6.22 -14.51 0.74
C ASN A 102 7.25 -13.37 0.72
N ILE A 103 6.84 -12.12 0.44
CA ILE A 103 7.75 -10.97 0.52
C ILE A 103 8.25 -10.74 1.96
N ALA A 104 7.38 -10.90 2.93
CA ALA A 104 7.73 -10.71 4.33
C ALA A 104 8.69 -11.78 4.87
N MET A 105 8.46 -13.04 4.51
CA MET A 105 9.17 -14.19 5.07
C MET A 105 10.45 -14.53 4.30
N GLU A 106 10.41 -14.50 2.97
CA GLU A 106 11.50 -14.94 2.12
C GLU A 106 12.43 -13.79 1.70
N HIS A 107 11.88 -12.62 1.43
CA HIS A 107 12.65 -11.46 0.99
C HIS A 107 12.95 -10.45 2.10
N GLY A 108 12.33 -10.60 3.28
CA GLY A 108 12.49 -9.64 4.39
C GLY A 108 12.01 -8.23 4.05
N GLY A 109 11.14 -8.12 3.06
CA GLY A 109 10.56 -6.88 2.55
C GLY A 109 9.32 -6.43 3.31
N TYR A 110 8.74 -5.35 2.84
CA TYR A 110 7.48 -4.80 3.37
C TYR A 110 6.40 -4.80 2.30
N SER A 111 5.17 -4.72 2.75
CA SER A 111 4.02 -4.55 1.87
C SER A 111 3.23 -3.30 2.25
N VAL A 112 2.66 -2.67 1.25
CA VAL A 112 1.72 -1.57 1.44
C VAL A 112 0.45 -1.92 0.70
N PHE A 113 -0.67 -1.86 1.39
CA PHE A 113 -1.98 -2.11 0.80
C PHE A 113 -2.81 -0.83 0.79
N ALA A 114 -3.18 -0.38 -0.40
CA ALA A 114 -4.05 0.78 -0.61
C ALA A 114 -5.44 0.29 -1.05
N GLY A 115 -6.41 0.35 -0.15
CA GLY A 115 -7.81 0.05 -0.42
C GLY A 115 -8.52 1.24 -1.04
N VAL A 116 -8.81 1.19 -2.33
CA VAL A 116 -9.38 2.29 -3.10
C VAL A 116 -10.82 2.02 -3.47
N GLY A 117 -11.75 2.67 -2.80
CA GLY A 117 -13.18 2.57 -3.09
C GLY A 117 -13.82 1.21 -2.77
N GLU A 118 -13.16 0.39 -1.97
CA GLU A 118 -13.65 -0.91 -1.56
C GLU A 118 -14.75 -0.83 -0.48
N ARG A 119 -15.43 -1.95 -0.27
CA ARG A 119 -16.37 -2.08 0.83
C ARG A 119 -15.64 -2.14 2.15
N THR A 120 -16.11 -1.37 3.13
CA THR A 120 -15.53 -1.33 4.48
C THR A 120 -15.41 -2.71 5.12
N ARG A 121 -16.37 -3.60 4.88
CA ARG A 121 -16.35 -4.97 5.35
C ARG A 121 -15.18 -5.76 4.79
N GLU A 122 -14.94 -5.68 3.47
CA GLU A 122 -13.85 -6.41 2.81
C GLU A 122 -12.47 -5.97 3.33
N GLY A 123 -12.30 -4.67 3.60
CA GLY A 123 -11.08 -4.15 4.21
C GLY A 123 -10.87 -4.62 5.64
N ASN A 124 -11.96 -4.75 6.42
CA ASN A 124 -11.87 -5.30 7.78
C ASN A 124 -11.56 -6.80 7.77
N ASP A 125 -12.19 -7.56 6.87
CA ASP A 125 -11.92 -8.99 6.72
C ASP A 125 -10.45 -9.22 6.34
N LEU A 126 -9.91 -8.45 5.40
CA LEU A 126 -8.49 -8.50 5.00
C LEU A 126 -7.54 -8.19 6.17
N TRP A 127 -7.86 -7.18 6.97
CA TRP A 127 -7.05 -6.85 8.14
C TRP A 127 -7.03 -7.97 9.17
N LEU A 128 -8.18 -8.61 9.43
CA LEU A 128 -8.27 -9.77 10.33
C LEU A 128 -7.45 -10.96 9.80
N GLU A 129 -7.54 -11.26 8.52
CA GLU A 129 -6.75 -12.32 7.88
C GLU A 129 -5.24 -12.04 7.97
N MET A 130 -4.81 -10.78 7.75
CA MET A 130 -3.40 -10.39 7.92
C MET A 130 -2.92 -10.55 9.36
N LYS A 131 -3.77 -10.24 10.33
CA LYS A 131 -3.47 -10.41 11.75
C LYS A 131 -3.34 -11.87 12.13
N GLU A 132 -4.26 -12.72 11.68
CA GLU A 132 -4.24 -14.17 11.92
C GLU A 132 -3.04 -14.86 11.26
N SER A 133 -2.67 -14.44 10.06
CA SER A 133 -1.51 -14.98 9.33
C SER A 133 -0.16 -14.46 9.81
N GLY A 134 -0.14 -13.47 10.72
CA GLY A 134 1.09 -12.93 11.31
C GLY A 134 1.91 -12.05 10.36
N VAL A 135 1.32 -11.54 9.27
CA VAL A 135 2.02 -10.67 8.30
C VAL A 135 1.72 -9.18 8.52
N LEU A 136 0.82 -8.87 9.45
CA LEU A 136 0.38 -7.50 9.71
C LEU A 136 1.55 -6.58 10.09
N ASP A 137 2.49 -7.06 10.90
CA ASP A 137 3.67 -6.30 11.36
C ASP A 137 4.64 -5.91 10.23
N LYS A 138 4.44 -6.45 9.03
CA LYS A 138 5.23 -6.16 7.82
C LYS A 138 4.43 -5.40 6.76
N THR A 139 3.20 -5.01 7.09
CA THR A 139 2.28 -4.41 6.14
C THR A 139 1.74 -3.09 6.67
N ALA A 140 1.80 -2.03 5.86
CA ALA A 140 1.10 -0.77 6.12
C ALA A 140 -0.20 -0.74 5.31
N LEU A 141 -1.30 -0.35 5.94
CA LEU A 141 -2.62 -0.32 5.33
C LEU A 141 -3.10 1.13 5.19
N VAL A 142 -3.56 1.48 4.00
CA VAL A 142 -4.11 2.82 3.73
C VAL A 142 -5.48 2.67 3.09
N TYR A 143 -6.52 3.09 3.77
CA TYR A 143 -7.89 2.89 3.32
C TYR A 143 -8.58 4.19 2.92
N GLY A 144 -9.10 4.21 1.71
CA GLY A 144 -10.05 5.19 1.19
C GLY A 144 -11.24 4.47 0.59
N GLN A 145 -12.04 3.87 1.47
CA GLN A 145 -13.13 2.96 1.13
C GLN A 145 -14.40 3.72 0.73
N MET A 146 -15.50 3.00 0.45
CA MET A 146 -16.76 3.58 -0.04
C MET A 146 -17.38 4.62 0.90
N ASN A 147 -17.09 4.57 2.19
CA ASN A 147 -17.55 5.53 3.19
C ASN A 147 -16.83 6.89 3.09
N GLU A 148 -15.68 6.93 2.40
CA GLU A 148 -14.89 8.15 2.25
C GLU A 148 -15.39 9.02 1.07
N PRO A 149 -15.18 10.36 1.14
CA PRO A 149 -15.50 11.25 0.03
C PRO A 149 -14.73 10.90 -1.25
N PRO A 150 -15.28 11.21 -2.45
CA PRO A 150 -14.60 10.92 -3.72
C PRO A 150 -13.17 11.46 -3.81
N GLY A 151 -12.91 12.65 -3.25
CA GLY A 151 -11.57 13.25 -3.23
C GLY A 151 -10.56 12.47 -2.40
N ALA A 152 -10.97 11.83 -1.30
CA ALA A 152 -10.14 10.95 -0.50
C ALA A 152 -9.86 9.64 -1.25
N ARG A 153 -10.89 8.99 -1.79
CA ARG A 153 -10.75 7.77 -2.59
C ARG A 153 -9.81 7.94 -3.79
N PHE A 154 -9.89 9.08 -4.45
CA PHE A 154 -9.03 9.41 -5.58
C PHE A 154 -7.54 9.53 -5.20
N ARG A 155 -7.23 9.91 -3.96
CA ARG A 155 -5.86 10.20 -3.52
C ARG A 155 -5.24 9.12 -2.64
N VAL A 156 -6.01 8.19 -2.13
CA VAL A 156 -5.51 7.18 -1.18
C VAL A 156 -4.38 6.32 -1.75
N ALA A 157 -4.40 6.02 -3.04
CA ALA A 157 -3.32 5.30 -3.71
C ALA A 157 -1.99 6.07 -3.68
N LEU A 158 -2.04 7.42 -3.72
CA LEU A 158 -0.84 8.26 -3.58
C LEU A 158 -0.26 8.19 -2.17
N THR A 159 -1.13 8.11 -1.15
CA THR A 159 -0.69 7.89 0.23
C THR A 159 0.01 6.54 0.37
N GLY A 160 -0.58 5.47 -0.18
CA GLY A 160 0.05 4.16 -0.23
C GLY A 160 1.39 4.16 -0.97
N LEU A 161 1.44 4.83 -2.12
CA LEU A 161 2.69 4.97 -2.89
C LEU A 161 3.77 5.71 -2.07
N THR A 162 3.40 6.76 -1.33
CA THR A 162 4.34 7.50 -0.49
C THR A 162 4.95 6.63 0.61
N GLN A 163 4.16 5.73 1.22
CA GLN A 163 4.66 4.73 2.16
C GLN A 163 5.64 3.76 1.49
N ALA A 164 5.26 3.22 0.34
CA ALA A 164 6.08 2.26 -0.39
C ALA A 164 7.42 2.87 -0.83
N GLU A 165 7.39 4.10 -1.35
CA GLU A 165 8.61 4.82 -1.74
C GLU A 165 9.54 5.09 -0.56
N TYR A 166 9.00 5.43 0.61
CA TYR A 166 9.81 5.64 1.81
C TYR A 166 10.56 4.35 2.20
N PHE A 167 9.89 3.22 2.25
CA PHE A 167 10.51 1.94 2.58
C PHE A 167 11.56 1.52 1.55
N ARG A 168 11.31 1.78 0.27
CA ARG A 168 12.29 1.51 -0.80
C ARG A 168 13.50 2.41 -0.68
N ASP A 169 13.31 3.73 -0.56
CA ASP A 169 14.37 4.72 -0.71
C ASP A 169 15.18 4.91 0.58
N ASN A 170 14.52 4.85 1.75
CA ASN A 170 15.14 5.11 3.05
C ASN A 170 15.54 3.85 3.79
N GLU A 171 14.78 2.76 3.65
CA GLU A 171 15.05 1.49 4.32
C GLU A 171 15.78 0.48 3.40
N GLY A 172 15.86 0.77 2.09
CA GLY A 172 16.49 -0.14 1.12
C GLY A 172 15.81 -1.50 1.04
N LYS A 173 14.49 -1.55 1.23
CA LYS A 173 13.72 -2.79 1.25
C LYS A 173 12.96 -3.02 -0.05
N ASP A 174 12.80 -4.28 -0.40
CA ASP A 174 11.83 -4.66 -1.42
C ASP A 174 10.43 -4.42 -0.90
N VAL A 175 9.61 -3.75 -1.71
CA VAL A 175 8.25 -3.36 -1.32
C VAL A 175 7.25 -3.79 -2.37
N LEU A 176 6.21 -4.49 -1.94
CA LEU A 176 5.01 -4.72 -2.75
C LEU A 176 3.95 -3.67 -2.41
N LEU A 177 3.54 -2.92 -3.42
CA LEU A 177 2.40 -2.01 -3.32
C LEU A 177 1.19 -2.65 -4.00
N PHE A 178 0.15 -2.90 -3.22
CA PHE A 178 -1.14 -3.34 -3.72
C PHE A 178 -2.11 -2.16 -3.78
N VAL A 179 -2.82 -2.04 -4.89
CA VAL A 179 -3.89 -1.05 -5.06
C VAL A 179 -5.15 -1.81 -5.44
N ASP A 180 -6.08 -1.96 -4.54
CA ASP A 180 -7.34 -2.68 -4.73
C ASP A 180 -8.51 -1.73 -4.45
N ASN A 181 -9.29 -1.37 -5.45
CA ASN A 181 -9.04 -1.63 -6.84
C ASN A 181 -8.80 -0.32 -7.60
N ILE A 182 -8.26 -0.40 -8.80
CA ILE A 182 -7.86 0.78 -9.59
C ILE A 182 -9.05 1.50 -10.26
N PHE A 183 -10.25 0.92 -10.23
CA PHE A 183 -11.47 1.52 -10.74
C PHE A 183 -12.12 2.41 -9.68
#